data_2d914dfee42e23ccfba864a788c05eb7
#
_entry.id   2d914dfee42e23ccfba864a788c05eb7
#
_cell.length_a   1.000
_cell.length_b   1.000
_cell.length_c   1.000
_cell.angle_alpha   90.00
_cell.angle_beta   90.00
_cell.angle_gamma   90.00
#
_symmetry.space_group_name_H-M   'P 1'
#
loop_
_entity.id
_entity.type
_entity.pdbx_description
1 polymer ?
#
loop_
_entity_poly.entity_id
_entity_poly.type
_entity_poly.pdbx_seq_one_letter_code
_entity_poly.pdbx_strand_id
1 'polypeptide(L)'
;MHTMNRRMFLMGGAAASALLSGTRYLSADPLGLPIGCQTYPVRHSIRTDFAGTMKGLRAAGFTQIELCSPYGYDEFSSLQQYKPQELRRMLNDWGLGCISAHWAPNELFQKPGESITYAKEFGMTQMAIAALGPFRPRTTETVDDVKRYVEPFNVFAEKAHAAGIVALLHNEGFVSEHIDGKPVYDMMIAELNPATTKLQFQVSTLQQGYNPVAYFQKYPGRFLSMHCQDWVKDSSAKSGFRQVPLGKGVVDWKAVFTAAKTGGVKNYFVELEEDPALMPPSVPYLKSLNV
;
A
#
# COMPACT_ATOMS: atom_id res chain seq x y z
N MET A 1 2.81 -82.80 -14.44
CA MET A 1 2.39 -82.69 -15.84
C MET A 1 1.03 -82.07 -15.89
N HIS A 2 0.96 -80.90 -16.37
CA HIS A 2 0.00 -80.24 -17.23
C HIS A 2 -0.04 -78.76 -16.97
N THR A 3 0.24 -78.11 -17.96
CA THR A 3 0.45 -76.72 -18.25
C THR A 3 -0.73 -75.82 -18.00
N MET A 4 -0.44 -74.70 -17.39
CA MET A 4 -1.31 -73.53 -17.23
C MET A 4 -1.46 -72.76 -18.54
N ASN A 5 -2.65 -72.31 -18.80
CA ASN A 5 -2.89 -71.28 -19.82
C ASN A 5 -3.46 -70.00 -19.21
N ARG A 6 -2.72 -68.93 -19.37
CA ARG A 6 -3.10 -67.54 -19.00
C ARG A 6 -4.11 -67.04 -20.02
N ARG A 7 -5.22 -66.54 -19.55
CA ARG A 7 -6.06 -65.60 -20.31
C ARG A 7 -6.22 -64.34 -19.49
N MET A 8 -5.61 -63.31 -20.00
CA MET A 8 -5.79 -61.92 -19.57
C MET A 8 -7.25 -61.52 -19.81
N PHE A 9 -7.86 -60.92 -18.78
CA PHE A 9 -9.09 -60.15 -18.89
C PHE A 9 -8.73 -58.69 -18.72
N LEU A 10 -8.65 -57.98 -19.85
CA LEU A 10 -8.63 -56.54 -19.88
C LEU A 10 -10.05 -56.04 -19.68
N MET A 11 -10.36 -55.54 -18.48
CA MET A 11 -11.50 -54.67 -18.29
C MET A 11 -11.01 -53.23 -18.31
N GLY A 12 -11.31 -52.53 -19.38
CA GLY A 12 -11.10 -51.11 -19.53
C GLY A 12 -12.02 -50.35 -18.59
N GLY A 13 -11.45 -49.81 -17.53
CA GLY A 13 -12.07 -48.77 -16.74
C GLY A 13 -11.81 -47.42 -17.39
N ALA A 14 -12.81 -46.87 -18.09
CA ALA A 14 -12.78 -45.49 -18.52
C ALA A 14 -12.86 -44.58 -17.27
N ALA A 15 -11.72 -44.12 -16.81
CA ALA A 15 -11.67 -43.04 -15.87
C ALA A 15 -12.13 -41.78 -16.59
N ALA A 16 -13.37 -41.40 -16.39
CA ALA A 16 -13.87 -40.07 -16.77
C ALA A 16 -13.13 -39.04 -15.90
N SER A 17 -12.06 -38.50 -16.45
CA SER A 17 -11.42 -37.27 -15.91
C SER A 17 -12.43 -36.15 -16.07
N ALA A 18 -13.21 -35.87 -15.04
CA ALA A 18 -13.98 -34.66 -14.94
C ALA A 18 -12.94 -33.50 -14.87
N LEU A 19 -12.66 -32.94 -16.05
CA LEU A 19 -12.07 -31.63 -16.16
C LEU A 19 -13.05 -30.64 -15.51
N LEU A 20 -12.88 -30.40 -14.22
CA LEU A 20 -13.39 -29.23 -13.56
C LEU A 20 -12.73 -28.05 -14.28
N SER A 21 -13.35 -27.61 -15.37
CA SER A 21 -13.15 -26.29 -15.96
C SER A 21 -13.68 -25.29 -14.94
N GLY A 22 -12.92 -25.13 -13.85
CA GLY A 22 -13.02 -23.94 -13.03
C GLY A 22 -12.69 -22.79 -13.94
N THR A 23 -13.72 -22.12 -14.46
CA THR A 23 -13.59 -20.75 -14.91
C THR A 23 -12.99 -19.99 -13.74
N ARG A 24 -11.64 -19.91 -13.69
CA ARG A 24 -10.98 -18.84 -12.99
C ARG A 24 -11.55 -17.60 -13.65
N TYR A 25 -12.53 -16.99 -13.01
CA TYR A 25 -12.75 -15.58 -13.21
C TYR A 25 -11.39 -14.97 -12.92
N LEU A 26 -10.66 -14.64 -13.96
CA LEU A 26 -9.51 -13.79 -13.86
C LEU A 26 -10.07 -12.54 -13.19
N SER A 27 -9.79 -12.38 -11.90
CA SER A 27 -10.08 -11.14 -11.21
C SER A 27 -9.47 -10.06 -12.08
N ALA A 28 -10.29 -9.19 -12.61
CA ALA A 28 -9.83 -8.06 -13.42
C ALA A 28 -9.22 -6.97 -12.54
N ASP A 29 -8.73 -7.34 -11.35
CA ASP A 29 -8.06 -6.44 -10.45
C ASP A 29 -6.78 -5.94 -11.12
N PRO A 30 -6.49 -4.64 -11.11
CA PRO A 30 -5.29 -4.10 -11.73
C PRO A 30 -4.04 -4.81 -11.20
N LEU A 31 -3.13 -5.16 -12.11
CA LEU A 31 -1.89 -5.89 -11.82
C LEU A 31 -2.10 -7.33 -11.30
N GLY A 32 -3.33 -7.85 -11.24
CA GLY A 32 -3.62 -9.13 -10.58
C GLY A 32 -3.36 -9.11 -9.07
N LEU A 33 -3.38 -7.94 -8.45
CA LEU A 33 -3.12 -7.73 -7.03
C LEU A 33 -4.42 -7.46 -6.27
N PRO A 34 -4.48 -7.75 -4.95
CA PRO A 34 -5.62 -7.40 -4.11
C PRO A 34 -5.94 -5.90 -4.17
N ILE A 35 -7.23 -5.55 -4.27
CA ILE A 35 -7.66 -4.16 -4.14
C ILE A 35 -7.55 -3.77 -2.67
N GLY A 36 -6.61 -2.87 -2.39
CA GLY A 36 -6.34 -2.36 -1.05
C GLY A 36 -6.96 -0.99 -0.78
N CYS A 37 -7.14 -0.66 0.49
CA CYS A 37 -7.37 0.71 0.92
C CYS A 37 -6.51 1.08 2.13
N GLN A 38 -6.08 2.35 2.18
CA GLN A 38 -5.51 2.93 3.38
C GLN A 38 -6.66 3.21 4.37
N THR A 39 -6.44 2.97 5.65
CA THR A 39 -7.48 3.10 6.67
C THR A 39 -7.54 4.47 7.35
N TYR A 40 -6.60 5.36 7.04
CA TYR A 40 -6.60 6.72 7.58
C TYR A 40 -7.88 7.51 7.26
N PRO A 41 -8.48 7.43 6.05
CA PRO A 41 -9.77 8.05 5.78
C PRO A 41 -10.90 7.63 6.73
N VAL A 42 -10.90 6.38 7.19
CA VAL A 42 -11.92 5.83 8.10
C VAL A 42 -11.49 5.83 9.58
N ARG A 43 -10.41 6.54 9.95
CA ARG A 43 -9.82 6.56 11.31
C ARG A 43 -10.81 6.87 12.43
N HIS A 44 -11.75 7.79 12.20
CA HIS A 44 -12.75 8.13 13.22
C HIS A 44 -13.74 6.99 13.47
N SER A 45 -14.12 6.26 12.42
CA SER A 45 -14.96 5.06 12.55
C SER A 45 -14.21 3.91 13.22
N ILE A 46 -12.91 3.75 12.93
CA ILE A 46 -12.05 2.75 13.59
C ILE A 46 -11.99 2.98 15.08
N ARG A 47 -11.89 4.22 15.51
CA ARG A 47 -11.85 4.58 16.94
C ARG A 47 -13.10 4.14 17.69
N THR A 48 -14.27 4.15 17.05
CA THR A 48 -15.57 3.88 17.65
C THR A 48 -16.10 2.48 17.40
N ASP A 49 -15.90 1.95 16.19
CA ASP A 49 -16.34 0.61 15.78
C ASP A 49 -15.36 0.03 14.75
N PHE A 50 -14.26 -0.51 15.26
CA PHE A 50 -13.25 -1.15 14.41
C PHE A 50 -13.82 -2.33 13.62
N ALA A 51 -14.57 -3.23 14.28
CA ALA A 51 -15.07 -4.42 13.63
C ALA A 51 -16.10 -4.12 12.53
N GLY A 52 -17.04 -3.22 12.78
CA GLY A 52 -18.03 -2.78 11.78
C GLY A 52 -17.35 -2.07 10.60
N THR A 53 -16.36 -1.21 10.89
CA THR A 53 -15.59 -0.50 9.85
C THR A 53 -14.87 -1.49 8.93
N MET A 54 -14.12 -2.46 9.46
CA MET A 54 -13.41 -3.45 8.67
C MET A 54 -14.34 -4.33 7.84
N LYS A 55 -15.45 -4.81 8.44
CA LYS A 55 -16.46 -5.56 7.70
C LYS A 55 -17.12 -4.73 6.59
N GLY A 56 -17.33 -3.44 6.83
CA GLY A 56 -17.82 -2.49 5.83
C GLY A 56 -16.88 -2.34 4.64
N LEU A 57 -15.59 -2.17 4.89
CA LEU A 57 -14.56 -2.13 3.84
C LEU A 57 -14.52 -3.45 3.05
N ARG A 58 -14.60 -4.59 3.75
CA ARG A 58 -14.65 -5.90 3.07
C ARG A 58 -15.90 -6.06 2.22
N ALA A 59 -17.06 -5.65 2.70
CA ALA A 59 -18.33 -5.67 1.96
C ALA A 59 -18.30 -4.74 0.72
N ALA A 60 -17.58 -3.63 0.81
CA ALA A 60 -17.34 -2.73 -0.32
C ALA A 60 -16.43 -3.35 -1.40
N GLY A 61 -15.75 -4.47 -1.11
CA GLY A 61 -14.95 -5.21 -2.06
C GLY A 61 -13.44 -5.06 -1.90
N PHE A 62 -12.97 -4.34 -0.87
CA PHE A 62 -11.56 -4.34 -0.51
C PHE A 62 -11.16 -5.69 0.08
N THR A 63 -9.97 -6.18 -0.28
CA THR A 63 -9.43 -7.46 0.19
C THR A 63 -8.11 -7.29 0.94
N GLN A 64 -7.57 -6.08 0.93
CA GLN A 64 -6.36 -5.70 1.64
C GLN A 64 -6.53 -4.31 2.25
N ILE A 65 -5.91 -4.10 3.41
CA ILE A 65 -5.84 -2.79 4.04
C ILE A 65 -4.39 -2.43 4.35
N GLU A 66 -4.12 -1.14 4.47
CA GLU A 66 -2.96 -0.60 5.14
C GLU A 66 -3.43 0.13 6.39
N LEU A 67 -2.88 -0.22 7.54
CA LEU A 67 -3.21 0.40 8.82
C LEU A 67 -2.35 1.64 9.07
N CYS A 68 -2.70 2.40 10.11
CA CYS A 68 -1.76 3.25 10.82
C CYS A 68 -1.43 2.62 12.17
N SER A 69 -0.21 2.85 12.66
CA SER A 69 0.24 2.30 13.94
C SER A 69 -0.65 2.77 15.09
N PRO A 70 -1.07 1.87 15.99
CA PRO A 70 -1.87 2.23 17.14
C PRO A 70 -1.12 3.06 18.18
N TYR A 71 0.20 3.14 18.10
CA TYR A 71 1.03 3.89 19.05
C TYR A 71 1.46 5.26 18.52
N GLY A 72 1.42 5.45 17.21
CA GLY A 72 1.82 6.70 16.55
C GLY A 72 0.64 7.57 16.08
N TYR A 73 -0.56 6.99 15.99
CA TYR A 73 -1.77 7.66 15.50
C TYR A 73 -2.90 7.53 16.51
N ASP A 74 -3.32 8.66 17.06
CA ASP A 74 -4.29 8.74 18.18
C ASP A 74 -5.61 8.05 17.88
N GLU A 75 -6.12 8.20 16.65
CA GLU A 75 -7.38 7.61 16.22
C GLU A 75 -7.34 6.07 16.15
N PHE A 76 -6.13 5.50 16.07
CA PHE A 76 -5.93 4.05 16.08
C PHE A 76 -5.59 3.50 17.47
N SER A 77 -5.50 4.34 18.49
CA SER A 77 -5.09 3.94 19.85
C SER A 77 -6.00 2.88 20.49
N SER A 78 -7.27 2.81 20.07
CA SER A 78 -8.19 1.73 20.48
C SER A 78 -7.71 0.33 20.11
N LEU A 79 -6.83 0.21 19.11
CA LEU A 79 -6.26 -1.07 18.68
C LEU A 79 -5.18 -1.59 19.63
N GLN A 80 -4.64 -0.77 20.54
CA GLN A 80 -3.67 -1.19 21.57
C GLN A 80 -4.22 -2.24 22.53
N GLN A 81 -5.54 -2.37 22.64
CA GLN A 81 -6.18 -3.42 23.45
C GLN A 81 -5.96 -4.84 22.90
N TYR A 82 -5.57 -4.99 21.63
CA TYR A 82 -5.34 -6.26 20.98
C TYR A 82 -3.84 -6.56 20.86
N LYS A 83 -3.48 -7.83 21.05
CA LYS A 83 -2.14 -8.29 20.66
C LYS A 83 -1.99 -8.26 19.14
N PRO A 84 -0.78 -8.03 18.60
CA PRO A 84 -0.57 -7.98 17.14
C PRO A 84 -1.09 -9.21 16.39
N GLN A 85 -0.83 -10.40 16.92
CA GLN A 85 -1.28 -11.67 16.32
C GLN A 85 -2.81 -11.82 16.37
N GLU A 86 -3.45 -11.32 17.42
CA GLU A 86 -4.90 -11.34 17.57
C GLU A 86 -5.55 -10.41 16.54
N LEU A 87 -5.04 -9.19 16.41
CA LEU A 87 -5.50 -8.21 15.45
C LEU A 87 -5.38 -8.75 14.01
N ARG A 88 -4.25 -9.36 13.68
CA ARG A 88 -4.05 -10.05 12.40
C ARG A 88 -5.10 -11.13 12.16
N ARG A 89 -5.35 -11.99 13.16
CA ARG A 89 -6.33 -13.07 13.03
C ARG A 89 -7.72 -12.51 12.78
N MET A 90 -8.15 -11.49 13.54
CA MET A 90 -9.45 -10.84 13.35
C MET A 90 -9.62 -10.31 11.92
N LEU A 91 -8.62 -9.62 11.38
CA LEU A 91 -8.65 -9.12 10.00
C LEU A 91 -8.76 -10.27 8.98
N ASN A 92 -7.97 -11.33 9.15
CA ASN A 92 -8.02 -12.49 8.28
C ASN A 92 -9.39 -13.19 8.33
N ASP A 93 -9.98 -13.34 9.50
CA ASP A 93 -11.31 -13.93 9.71
C ASP A 93 -12.40 -13.09 9.01
N TRP A 94 -12.19 -11.79 8.86
CA TRP A 94 -13.07 -10.90 8.09
C TRP A 94 -12.72 -10.84 6.60
N GLY A 95 -11.69 -11.57 6.16
CA GLY A 95 -11.27 -11.62 4.75
C GLY A 95 -10.46 -10.42 4.28
N LEU A 96 -9.73 -9.75 5.21
CA LEU A 96 -8.85 -8.62 4.94
C LEU A 96 -7.39 -9.01 5.23
N GLY A 97 -6.53 -8.92 4.22
CA GLY A 97 -5.09 -8.94 4.41
C GLY A 97 -4.58 -7.58 4.91
N CYS A 98 -3.51 -7.59 5.72
CA CYS A 98 -2.79 -6.36 6.09
C CYS A 98 -1.29 -6.68 6.17
N ILE A 99 -0.52 -6.13 5.25
CA ILE A 99 0.92 -6.39 5.12
C ILE A 99 1.76 -5.16 5.41
N SER A 100 1.13 -4.00 5.55
CA SER A 100 1.76 -2.69 5.71
C SER A 100 0.99 -1.83 6.70
N ALA A 101 1.71 -0.94 7.36
CA ALA A 101 1.14 0.16 8.12
C ALA A 101 2.02 1.41 8.01
N HIS A 102 1.39 2.59 8.20
CA HIS A 102 2.09 3.85 8.42
C HIS A 102 2.50 3.97 9.89
N TRP A 103 3.71 4.43 10.11
CA TRP A 103 4.34 4.59 11.42
C TRP A 103 4.77 6.03 11.64
N ALA A 104 4.65 6.52 12.85
CA ALA A 104 5.11 7.86 13.18
C ALA A 104 6.66 7.90 13.32
N PRO A 105 7.29 9.05 13.04
CA PRO A 105 8.75 9.18 13.11
C PRO A 105 9.35 8.78 14.47
N ASN A 106 8.69 9.13 15.58
CA ASN A 106 9.15 8.78 16.92
C ASN A 106 9.18 7.27 17.17
N GLU A 107 8.25 6.50 16.59
CA GLU A 107 8.22 5.05 16.70
C GLU A 107 9.40 4.42 15.96
N LEU A 108 9.73 4.93 14.77
CA LEU A 108 10.78 4.38 13.93
C LEU A 108 12.17 4.81 14.38
N PHE A 109 12.33 6.03 14.89
CA PHE A 109 13.66 6.59 15.20
C PHE A 109 14.04 6.45 16.67
N GLN A 110 13.06 6.51 17.59
CA GLN A 110 13.33 6.40 19.03
C GLN A 110 13.12 4.98 19.57
N LYS A 111 12.18 4.21 18.99
CA LYS A 111 11.79 2.88 19.44
C LYS A 111 11.78 1.83 18.31
N PRO A 112 12.79 1.79 17.43
CA PRO A 112 12.78 0.92 16.25
C PRO A 112 12.60 -0.56 16.60
N GLY A 113 13.17 -1.02 17.71
CA GLY A 113 13.06 -2.43 18.14
C GLY A 113 11.64 -2.83 18.54
N GLU A 114 10.92 -1.95 19.25
CA GLU A 114 9.52 -2.19 19.63
C GLU A 114 8.62 -2.24 18.39
N SER A 115 8.78 -1.26 17.50
CA SER A 115 7.99 -1.15 16.26
C SER A 115 8.21 -2.33 15.31
N ILE A 116 9.47 -2.74 15.12
CA ILE A 116 9.82 -3.90 14.30
C ILE A 116 9.27 -5.20 14.93
N THR A 117 9.34 -5.35 16.25
CA THR A 117 8.79 -6.51 16.96
C THR A 117 7.27 -6.58 16.76
N TYR A 118 6.55 -5.47 16.96
CA TYR A 118 5.11 -5.40 16.72
C TYR A 118 4.77 -5.78 15.27
N ALA A 119 5.46 -5.20 14.29
CA ALA A 119 5.24 -5.49 12.88
C ALA A 119 5.45 -6.98 12.54
N LYS A 120 6.51 -7.61 13.09
CA LYS A 120 6.77 -9.04 12.93
C LYS A 120 5.70 -9.92 13.57
N GLU A 121 5.30 -9.62 14.79
CA GLU A 121 4.26 -10.36 15.50
C GLU A 121 2.91 -10.25 14.82
N PHE A 122 2.61 -9.08 14.25
CA PHE A 122 1.44 -8.89 13.40
C PHE A 122 1.58 -9.68 12.08
N GLY A 123 2.79 -9.87 11.58
CA GLY A 123 3.10 -10.49 10.28
C GLY A 123 3.11 -9.49 9.11
N MET A 124 3.39 -8.23 9.41
CA MET A 124 3.64 -7.22 8.38
C MET A 124 4.98 -7.48 7.69
N THR A 125 5.06 -7.15 6.42
CA THR A 125 6.27 -7.24 5.60
C THR A 125 6.79 -5.86 5.19
N GLN A 126 6.01 -4.82 5.47
CA GLN A 126 6.31 -3.44 5.08
C GLN A 126 5.98 -2.49 6.24
N MET A 127 6.82 -1.48 6.42
CA MET A 127 6.62 -0.40 7.38
C MET A 127 6.84 0.93 6.65
N ALA A 128 5.80 1.73 6.52
CA ALA A 128 5.83 3.00 5.81
C ALA A 128 5.93 4.18 6.78
N ILE A 129 6.64 5.24 6.35
CA ILE A 129 6.59 6.56 6.98
C ILE A 129 6.00 7.55 5.98
N ALA A 130 5.03 8.36 6.42
CA ALA A 130 4.31 9.28 5.53
C ALA A 130 5.22 10.35 4.93
N ALA A 131 6.15 10.88 5.72
CA ALA A 131 7.08 11.92 5.31
C ALA A 131 8.39 11.84 6.09
N LEU A 132 9.47 12.33 5.49
CA LEU A 132 10.71 12.68 6.18
C LEU A 132 10.84 14.20 6.24
N GLY A 133 11.21 14.72 7.42
CA GLY A 133 11.21 16.16 7.67
C GLY A 133 9.83 16.70 8.07
N PRO A 134 9.68 18.04 8.11
CA PRO A 134 8.46 18.67 8.57
C PRO A 134 7.30 18.51 7.59
N PHE A 135 6.09 18.23 8.09
CA PHE A 135 4.88 18.22 7.25
C PHE A 135 4.54 19.61 6.66
N ARG A 136 4.94 20.67 7.37
CA ARG A 136 4.86 22.04 6.88
C ARG A 136 6.27 22.59 6.81
N PRO A 137 6.94 22.51 5.64
CA PRO A 137 8.31 22.93 5.50
C PRO A 137 8.44 24.42 5.77
N ARG A 138 9.61 24.79 6.31
CA ARG A 138 10.02 26.18 6.41
C ARG A 138 10.66 26.58 5.10
N THR A 139 10.50 27.82 4.70
CA THR A 139 11.13 28.36 3.47
C THR A 139 12.67 28.38 3.53
N THR A 140 13.25 27.97 4.65
CA THR A 140 14.70 27.97 4.94
C THR A 140 15.32 26.57 4.88
N GLU A 141 14.59 25.54 4.48
CA GLU A 141 15.15 24.18 4.37
C GLU A 141 16.20 24.11 3.24
N THR A 142 17.27 23.39 3.48
CA THR A 142 18.44 23.27 2.61
C THR A 142 18.66 21.84 2.15
N VAL A 143 19.59 21.64 1.20
CA VAL A 143 20.01 20.29 0.77
C VAL A 143 20.61 19.48 1.94
N ASP A 144 21.31 20.14 2.87
CA ASP A 144 21.87 19.44 4.04
C ASP A 144 20.77 19.01 5.02
N ASP A 145 19.65 19.71 5.06
CA ASP A 145 18.48 19.26 5.82
C ASP A 145 17.89 17.98 5.24
N VAL A 146 17.88 17.82 3.92
CA VAL A 146 17.43 16.59 3.27
C VAL A 146 18.23 15.40 3.78
N LYS A 147 19.57 15.49 3.80
CA LYS A 147 20.45 14.43 4.33
C LYS A 147 20.16 14.12 5.79
N ARG A 148 20.02 15.18 6.61
CA ARG A 148 19.72 15.06 8.04
C ARG A 148 18.40 14.33 8.31
N TYR A 149 17.39 14.51 7.44
CA TYR A 149 16.10 13.82 7.57
C TYR A 149 16.15 12.37 7.05
N VAL A 150 16.98 12.08 6.06
CA VAL A 150 17.11 10.75 5.48
C VAL A 150 17.94 9.79 6.34
N GLU A 151 19.00 10.28 6.99
CA GLU A 151 19.95 9.45 7.74
C GLU A 151 19.28 8.58 8.83
N PRO A 152 18.42 9.11 9.72
CA PRO A 152 17.74 8.30 10.71
C PRO A 152 16.86 7.21 10.08
N PHE A 153 16.29 7.49 8.92
CA PHE A 153 15.46 6.52 8.23
C PHE A 153 16.29 5.40 7.59
N ASN A 154 17.48 5.69 7.05
CA ASN A 154 18.41 4.66 6.58
C ASN A 154 18.83 3.72 7.73
N VAL A 155 19.14 4.28 8.91
CA VAL A 155 19.47 3.48 10.11
C VAL A 155 18.30 2.59 10.54
N PHE A 156 17.07 3.11 10.51
CA PHE A 156 15.87 2.32 10.77
C PHE A 156 15.69 1.21 9.70
N ALA A 157 15.84 1.56 8.41
CA ALA A 157 15.64 0.66 7.29
C ALA A 157 16.60 -0.54 7.32
N GLU A 158 17.84 -0.35 7.76
CA GLU A 158 18.81 -1.45 7.97
C GLU A 158 18.32 -2.43 9.03
N LYS A 159 17.81 -1.92 10.16
CA LYS A 159 17.26 -2.75 11.24
C LYS A 159 16.01 -3.51 10.80
N ALA A 160 15.11 -2.83 10.08
CA ALA A 160 13.91 -3.44 9.53
C ALA A 160 14.26 -4.54 8.51
N HIS A 161 15.21 -4.26 7.61
CA HIS A 161 15.71 -5.22 6.63
C HIS A 161 16.32 -6.46 7.27
N ALA A 162 17.16 -6.30 8.31
CA ALA A 162 17.71 -7.41 9.07
C ALA A 162 16.62 -8.27 9.74
N ALA A 163 15.45 -7.70 9.99
CA ALA A 163 14.28 -8.41 10.52
C ALA A 163 13.35 -8.99 9.43
N GLY A 164 13.69 -8.83 8.14
CA GLY A 164 12.90 -9.28 7.01
C GLY A 164 11.73 -8.37 6.64
N ILE A 165 11.77 -7.10 7.06
CA ILE A 165 10.74 -6.09 6.78
C ILE A 165 11.33 -5.01 5.85
N VAL A 166 10.54 -4.55 4.88
CA VAL A 166 10.91 -3.47 3.97
C VAL A 166 10.43 -2.14 4.53
N ALA A 167 11.35 -1.19 4.68
CA ALA A 167 11.03 0.19 5.02
C ALA A 167 10.57 0.94 3.76
N LEU A 168 9.46 1.70 3.87
CA LEU A 168 8.88 2.48 2.77
C LEU A 168 8.87 3.97 3.11
N LEU A 169 9.38 4.80 2.19
CA LEU A 169 9.14 6.24 2.24
C LEU A 169 7.94 6.59 1.36
N HIS A 170 6.94 7.22 1.96
CA HIS A 170 5.81 7.85 1.29
C HIS A 170 6.12 9.32 1.00
N ASN A 171 5.63 9.89 -0.11
CA ASN A 171 6.04 11.21 -0.55
C ASN A 171 5.02 12.31 -0.20
N GLU A 172 4.80 12.55 1.09
CA GLU A 172 3.99 13.65 1.61
C GLU A 172 4.83 14.71 2.35
N GLY A 173 4.22 15.84 2.65
CA GLY A 173 4.84 16.93 3.39
C GLY A 173 6.08 17.46 2.69
N PHE A 174 7.18 17.63 3.42
CA PHE A 174 8.45 18.17 2.89
C PHE A 174 9.00 17.38 1.69
N VAL A 175 8.71 16.09 1.62
CA VAL A 175 9.14 15.22 0.51
C VAL A 175 8.59 15.71 -0.83
N SER A 176 7.43 16.37 -0.84
CA SER A 176 6.79 16.90 -2.05
C SER A 176 7.20 18.34 -2.41
N GLU A 177 8.16 18.93 -1.72
CA GLU A 177 8.63 20.29 -1.94
C GLU A 177 9.80 20.35 -2.94
N HIS A 178 10.27 21.59 -3.21
CA HIS A 178 11.40 21.88 -4.07
C HIS A 178 12.41 22.77 -3.35
N ILE A 179 13.70 22.48 -3.50
CA ILE A 179 14.81 23.33 -3.05
C ILE A 179 15.60 23.73 -4.29
N ASP A 180 15.81 25.04 -4.52
CA ASP A 180 16.49 25.57 -5.70
C ASP A 180 15.95 25.01 -7.03
N GLY A 181 14.63 24.86 -7.12
CA GLY A 181 13.93 24.33 -8.29
C GLY A 181 14.09 22.82 -8.52
N LYS A 182 14.75 22.11 -7.60
CA LYS A 182 14.92 20.65 -7.68
C LYS A 182 13.96 19.95 -6.74
N PRO A 183 13.29 18.85 -7.19
CA PRO A 183 12.40 18.08 -6.31
C PRO A 183 13.14 17.50 -5.11
N VAL A 184 12.64 17.75 -3.91
CA VAL A 184 13.20 17.18 -2.66
C VAL A 184 13.10 15.66 -2.69
N TYR A 185 12.03 15.12 -3.28
CA TYR A 185 11.87 13.67 -3.43
C TYR A 185 13.03 13.01 -4.19
N ASP A 186 13.47 13.61 -5.30
CA ASP A 186 14.63 13.10 -6.06
C ASP A 186 15.91 13.13 -5.22
N MET A 187 16.10 14.18 -4.41
CA MET A 187 17.25 14.28 -3.51
C MET A 187 17.20 13.18 -2.44
N MET A 188 16.02 12.97 -1.81
CA MET A 188 15.84 11.91 -0.82
C MET A 188 16.04 10.51 -1.42
N ILE A 189 15.51 10.26 -2.63
CA ILE A 189 15.70 8.97 -3.32
C ILE A 189 17.19 8.69 -3.57
N ALA A 190 17.99 9.72 -3.86
CA ALA A 190 19.43 9.59 -4.07
C ALA A 190 20.19 9.25 -2.77
N GLU A 191 19.75 9.77 -1.63
CA GLU A 191 20.37 9.54 -0.31
C GLU A 191 19.87 8.25 0.38
N LEU A 192 18.71 7.70 -0.05
CA LEU A 192 18.14 6.48 0.51
C LEU A 192 18.86 5.23 0.01
N ASN A 193 19.25 4.35 0.92
CA ASN A 193 19.87 3.07 0.58
C ASN A 193 18.88 2.17 -0.20
N PRO A 194 19.12 1.89 -1.50
CA PRO A 194 18.18 1.13 -2.34
C PRO A 194 18.06 -0.35 -1.95
N ALA A 195 19.03 -0.88 -1.20
CA ALA A 195 19.00 -2.27 -0.74
C ALA A 195 17.99 -2.48 0.39
N THR A 196 17.82 -1.49 1.27
CA THR A 196 17.00 -1.60 2.49
C THR A 196 15.72 -0.80 2.44
N THR A 197 15.64 0.22 1.56
CA THR A 197 14.52 1.13 1.46
C THR A 197 13.84 1.03 0.09
N LYS A 198 12.53 0.94 0.11
CA LYS A 198 11.66 1.10 -1.06
C LYS A 198 10.77 2.34 -0.89
N LEU A 199 9.95 2.62 -1.88
CA LEU A 199 9.14 3.82 -1.95
C LEU A 199 7.66 3.43 -2.06
N GLN A 200 6.81 4.25 -1.46
CA GLN A 200 5.37 4.25 -1.63
C GLN A 200 4.96 5.58 -2.26
N PHE A 201 4.34 5.55 -3.44
CA PHE A 201 4.03 6.76 -4.19
C PHE A 201 2.64 7.28 -3.87
N GLN A 202 2.53 8.53 -3.43
CA GLN A 202 1.26 9.25 -3.28
C GLN A 202 0.88 9.88 -4.62
N VAL A 203 -0.17 9.36 -5.27
CA VAL A 203 -0.56 9.82 -6.62
C VAL A 203 -1.08 11.26 -6.61
N SER A 204 -1.66 11.74 -5.49
CA SER A 204 -2.11 13.14 -5.39
C SER A 204 -0.99 14.16 -5.56
N THR A 205 0.26 13.79 -5.35
CA THR A 205 1.41 14.68 -5.59
C THR A 205 1.61 15.05 -7.07
N LEU A 206 0.87 14.40 -7.98
CA LEU A 206 0.72 14.86 -9.37
C LEU A 206 0.24 16.33 -9.44
N GLN A 207 -0.57 16.78 -8.47
CA GLN A 207 -0.99 18.20 -8.36
C GLN A 207 0.21 19.15 -8.13
N GLN A 208 1.31 18.62 -7.62
CA GLN A 208 2.55 19.34 -7.32
C GLN A 208 3.64 19.07 -8.37
N GLY A 209 3.29 18.40 -9.48
CA GLY A 209 4.20 18.12 -10.59
C GLY A 209 4.90 16.76 -10.52
N TYR A 210 4.64 15.94 -9.48
CA TYR A 210 5.22 14.59 -9.36
C TYR A 210 4.39 13.59 -10.18
N ASN A 211 4.82 13.31 -11.40
CA ASN A 211 4.09 12.39 -12.28
C ASN A 211 4.43 10.91 -11.96
N PRO A 212 3.46 10.10 -11.48
CA PRO A 212 3.71 8.72 -11.11
C PRO A 212 4.26 7.87 -12.26
N VAL A 213 3.77 8.07 -13.49
CA VAL A 213 4.25 7.34 -14.67
C VAL A 213 5.74 7.59 -14.89
N ALA A 214 6.17 8.86 -14.84
CA ALA A 214 7.57 9.25 -15.01
C ALA A 214 8.45 8.67 -13.88
N TYR A 215 7.97 8.70 -12.63
CA TYR A 215 8.71 8.18 -11.48
C TYR A 215 8.89 6.66 -11.53
N PHE A 216 7.83 5.91 -11.87
CA PHE A 216 7.93 4.45 -12.00
C PHE A 216 8.89 4.03 -13.11
N GLN A 217 8.94 4.79 -14.22
CA GLN A 217 9.89 4.57 -15.31
C GLN A 217 11.32 4.97 -14.96
N LYS A 218 11.49 6.09 -14.24
CA LYS A 218 12.80 6.63 -13.85
C LYS A 218 13.52 5.75 -12.81
N TYR A 219 12.74 5.13 -11.90
CA TYR A 219 13.27 4.38 -10.78
C TYR A 219 12.69 2.95 -10.72
N PRO A 220 12.93 2.09 -11.73
CA PRO A 220 12.36 0.74 -11.78
C PRO A 220 12.79 -0.08 -10.56
N GLY A 221 11.84 -0.79 -9.95
CA GLY A 221 12.07 -1.63 -8.77
C GLY A 221 12.26 -0.87 -7.45
N ARG A 222 12.20 0.47 -7.46
CA ARG A 222 12.25 1.27 -6.22
C ARG A 222 10.86 1.42 -5.59
N PHE A 223 9.81 1.54 -6.38
CA PHE A 223 8.44 1.67 -5.89
C PHE A 223 7.83 0.30 -5.63
N LEU A 224 7.51 0.02 -4.37
CA LEU A 224 6.88 -1.22 -3.95
C LEU A 224 5.37 -1.05 -3.80
N SER A 225 4.92 0.16 -3.47
CA SER A 225 3.55 0.49 -3.13
C SER A 225 3.13 1.83 -3.72
N MET A 226 1.82 2.07 -3.82
CA MET A 226 1.27 3.40 -4.13
C MET A 226 -0.08 3.62 -3.45
N HIS A 227 -0.36 4.88 -3.11
CA HIS A 227 -1.68 5.36 -2.71
C HIS A 227 -2.39 5.99 -3.90
N CYS A 228 -3.64 5.58 -4.10
CA CYS A 228 -4.45 5.97 -5.24
C CYS A 228 -5.48 7.00 -4.80
N GLN A 229 -5.32 8.24 -5.27
CA GLN A 229 -6.27 9.34 -5.09
C GLN A 229 -6.62 9.93 -6.44
N ASP A 230 -7.88 10.33 -6.64
CA ASP A 230 -8.34 11.00 -7.84
C ASP A 230 -9.12 12.26 -7.48
N TRP A 231 -9.12 13.25 -8.36
CA TRP A 231 -9.72 14.56 -8.10
C TRP A 231 -10.17 15.25 -9.37
N VAL A 232 -11.03 16.24 -9.21
CA VAL A 232 -11.41 17.21 -10.23
C VAL A 232 -10.99 18.61 -9.81
N LYS A 233 -10.81 19.51 -10.76
CA LYS A 233 -10.64 20.94 -10.46
C LYS A 233 -11.91 21.49 -9.83
N ASP A 234 -11.77 22.21 -8.74
CA ASP A 234 -12.87 22.86 -8.04
C ASP A 234 -12.40 24.20 -7.48
N SER A 235 -12.79 25.28 -8.16
CA SER A 235 -12.39 26.64 -7.77
C SER A 235 -13.02 27.10 -6.44
N SER A 236 -14.02 26.39 -5.93
CA SER A 236 -14.62 26.68 -4.62
C SER A 236 -13.85 26.03 -3.48
N ALA A 237 -13.06 24.99 -3.75
CA ALA A 237 -12.22 24.33 -2.78
C ALA A 237 -10.93 25.15 -2.51
N LYS A 238 -10.52 25.22 -1.24
CA LYS A 238 -9.30 25.95 -0.83
C LYS A 238 -8.04 25.44 -1.53
N SER A 239 -7.97 24.13 -1.82
CA SER A 239 -6.88 23.49 -2.56
C SER A 239 -6.96 23.71 -4.08
N GLY A 240 -8.08 24.22 -4.60
CA GLY A 240 -8.39 24.25 -6.04
C GLY A 240 -8.82 22.90 -6.61
N PHE A 241 -8.96 21.87 -5.77
CA PHE A 241 -9.30 20.50 -6.13
C PHE A 241 -10.29 19.90 -5.14
N ARG A 242 -11.08 18.92 -5.59
CA ARG A 242 -11.98 18.12 -4.78
C ARG A 242 -11.79 16.64 -5.14
N GLN A 243 -11.66 15.79 -4.13
CA GLN A 243 -11.53 14.35 -4.33
C GLN A 243 -12.81 13.74 -4.93
N VAL A 244 -12.62 12.73 -5.76
CA VAL A 244 -13.70 11.95 -6.38
C VAL A 244 -13.29 10.47 -6.40
N PRO A 245 -14.23 9.53 -6.57
CA PRO A 245 -13.90 8.12 -6.77
C PRO A 245 -12.92 7.93 -7.93
N LEU A 246 -12.04 6.95 -7.83
CA LEU A 246 -11.06 6.66 -8.89
C LEU A 246 -11.76 6.44 -10.24
N GLY A 247 -11.19 7.02 -11.29
CA GLY A 247 -11.74 7.01 -12.66
C GLY A 247 -12.83 8.04 -12.92
N LYS A 248 -13.15 8.89 -11.94
CA LYS A 248 -14.08 10.03 -12.09
C LYS A 248 -13.36 11.38 -12.12
N GLY A 249 -12.04 11.36 -11.98
CA GLY A 249 -11.21 12.55 -11.94
C GLY A 249 -10.31 12.69 -13.17
N VAL A 250 -9.15 13.32 -12.94
CA VAL A 250 -8.21 13.72 -14.00
C VAL A 250 -7.06 12.72 -14.18
N VAL A 251 -6.91 11.73 -13.30
CA VAL A 251 -5.79 10.78 -13.34
C VAL A 251 -6.02 9.73 -14.42
N ASP A 252 -5.05 9.57 -15.32
CA ASP A 252 -5.02 8.46 -16.28
C ASP A 252 -4.57 7.18 -15.58
N TRP A 253 -5.51 6.51 -14.92
CA TRP A 253 -5.24 5.28 -14.17
C TRP A 253 -4.70 4.15 -15.03
N LYS A 254 -5.08 4.08 -16.30
CA LYS A 254 -4.52 3.06 -17.20
C LYS A 254 -3.03 3.27 -17.41
N ALA A 255 -2.61 4.50 -17.67
CA ALA A 255 -1.19 4.83 -17.79
C ALA A 255 -0.44 4.60 -16.46
N VAL A 256 -1.02 5.03 -15.32
CA VAL A 256 -0.42 4.84 -14.00
C VAL A 256 -0.22 3.37 -13.68
N PHE A 257 -1.25 2.52 -13.81
CA PHE A 257 -1.13 1.09 -13.51
C PHE A 257 -0.22 0.35 -14.51
N THR A 258 -0.22 0.76 -15.79
CA THR A 258 0.72 0.19 -16.78
C THR A 258 2.17 0.48 -16.38
N ALA A 259 2.48 1.72 -16.00
CA ALA A 259 3.80 2.10 -15.52
C ALA A 259 4.15 1.43 -14.18
N ALA A 260 3.19 1.31 -13.26
CA ALA A 260 3.35 0.61 -11.99
C ALA A 260 3.71 -0.87 -12.19
N LYS A 261 3.08 -1.54 -13.18
CA LYS A 261 3.38 -2.94 -13.54
C LYS A 261 4.84 -3.11 -13.97
N THR A 262 5.29 -2.27 -14.90
CA THR A 262 6.68 -2.31 -15.40
C THR A 262 7.68 -1.81 -14.37
N GLY A 263 7.27 -0.85 -13.52
CA GLY A 263 8.06 -0.31 -12.42
C GLY A 263 8.20 -1.25 -11.22
N GLY A 264 7.40 -2.33 -11.17
CA GLY A 264 7.54 -3.39 -10.15
C GLY A 264 6.71 -3.17 -8.88
N VAL A 265 5.68 -2.32 -8.90
CA VAL A 265 4.72 -2.13 -7.79
C VAL A 265 4.05 -3.45 -7.44
N LYS A 266 3.93 -3.76 -6.15
CA LYS A 266 3.41 -5.03 -5.60
C LYS A 266 2.14 -4.87 -4.79
N ASN A 267 1.76 -3.66 -4.44
CA ASN A 267 0.52 -3.35 -3.73
C ASN A 267 0.10 -1.89 -3.99
N TYR A 268 -1.18 -1.65 -3.87
CA TYR A 268 -1.75 -0.30 -3.98
C TYR A 268 -2.95 -0.17 -3.06
N PHE A 269 -3.20 1.06 -2.60
CA PHE A 269 -4.26 1.35 -1.64
C PHE A 269 -5.06 2.58 -2.08
N VAL A 270 -6.37 2.44 -2.15
CA VAL A 270 -7.28 3.58 -2.34
C VAL A 270 -7.27 4.41 -1.06
N GLU A 271 -7.06 5.73 -1.21
CA GLU A 271 -7.03 6.66 -0.09
C GLU A 271 -7.74 7.96 -0.48
N LEU A 272 -8.96 8.15 -0.01
CA LEU A 272 -9.76 9.35 -0.28
C LEU A 272 -10.15 9.96 1.06
N GLU A 273 -9.39 10.97 1.49
CA GLU A 273 -9.43 11.51 2.85
C GLU A 273 -10.50 12.55 3.08
N GLU A 274 -10.95 13.26 2.02
CA GLU A 274 -11.99 14.28 2.15
C GLU A 274 -13.33 13.67 2.57
N ASP A 275 -13.65 12.49 1.99
CA ASP A 275 -14.85 11.74 2.36
C ASP A 275 -14.60 10.23 2.12
N PRO A 276 -14.53 9.39 3.17
CA PRO A 276 -14.34 7.96 3.03
C PRO A 276 -15.44 7.26 2.22
N ALA A 277 -16.63 7.85 2.09
CA ALA A 277 -17.71 7.34 1.24
C ALA A 277 -17.34 7.32 -0.26
N LEU A 278 -16.30 8.04 -0.67
CA LEU A 278 -15.77 8.04 -2.03
C LEU A 278 -14.93 6.78 -2.34
N MET A 279 -14.44 6.05 -1.33
CA MET A 279 -13.59 4.87 -1.54
C MET A 279 -14.35 3.67 -2.15
N PRO A 280 -15.52 3.23 -1.61
CA PRO A 280 -16.26 2.09 -2.16
C PRO A 280 -16.59 2.19 -3.65
N PRO A 281 -17.04 3.34 -4.20
CA PRO A 281 -17.31 3.49 -5.62
C PRO A 281 -16.08 3.31 -6.53
N SER A 282 -14.85 3.38 -5.98
CA SER A 282 -13.62 3.16 -6.75
C SER A 282 -13.39 1.68 -7.09
N VAL A 283 -13.94 0.76 -6.29
CA VAL A 283 -13.71 -0.70 -6.47
C VAL A 283 -14.23 -1.24 -7.80
N PRO A 284 -15.46 -0.95 -8.24
CA PRO A 284 -15.94 -1.40 -9.56
C PRO A 284 -15.09 -0.88 -10.71
N TYR A 285 -14.63 0.37 -10.64
CA TYR A 285 -13.72 0.93 -11.64
C TYR A 285 -12.40 0.17 -11.70
N LEU A 286 -11.76 -0.06 -10.56
CA LEU A 286 -10.52 -0.82 -10.49
C LEU A 286 -10.69 -2.23 -11.08
N LYS A 287 -11.80 -2.91 -10.78
CA LYS A 287 -12.11 -4.23 -11.34
C LYS A 287 -12.31 -4.22 -12.87
N SER A 288 -12.68 -3.08 -13.44
CA SER A 288 -12.85 -2.93 -14.88
C SER A 288 -11.56 -2.55 -15.63
N LEU A 289 -10.49 -2.21 -14.90
CA LEU A 289 -9.27 -1.67 -15.47
C LEU A 289 -8.35 -2.78 -15.97
N ASN A 290 -8.23 -2.92 -17.28
CA ASN A 290 -7.31 -3.85 -17.93
C ASN A 290 -5.94 -3.21 -18.16
N VAL A 291 -4.87 -3.77 -17.53
CA VAL A 291 -3.47 -3.32 -17.65
C VAL A 291 -2.49 -4.50 -17.68
#